data_756325468b9408ff30b89bfd46580699
#
_entry.id   756325468b9408ff30b89bfd46580699
#
_cell.length_a   1.000
_cell.length_b   1.000
_cell.length_c   1.000
_cell.angle_alpha   90.00
_cell.angle_beta   90.00
_cell.angle_gamma   90.00
#
_symmetry.space_group_name_H-M   'P 1'
#
loop_
_entity.id
_entity.type
_entity.pdbx_description
1 polymer ?
#
loop_
_entity_poly.entity_id
_entity_poly.type
_entity_poly.pdbx_seq_one_letter_code
_entity_poly.pdbx_strand_id
1 'polypeptide(L)'
;MNGHTIFASLILSLIAPAFSIFAEDNDAFWKSVYNDNHVLQIEMKVSRESWETMQPKRGNNTRGRGRLDSANEFDYAKAEITIDGEQFPDAGLRFKGNSSYRSSRASLKKPFKIDTNRFIKGQKLHGRTKLNLSNAFLDPAYMKEKLAYGVYRAAGLPTPQTGWANVVLSVEGIADKKPLGIYVVIEQLDERYLKENLQGDSQQSILTKPESLDDWEYLGKELDAYQQYNIKIGKTNTPTIQRLMEIMELIEKASDQEFADKIQDYVDLENIAGYLAATSLLANIDSYIGMPHNYYLLLNNPQDKLKILPWDVNEAFGTFTLLGPSEQLVKWEINRPWVARRKLLERLFETEQFPQLYRI
;
A
#
# COMPACT_ATOMS: atom_id res chain seq x y z
N MET A 1 -28.07 59.84 10.31
CA MET A 1 -28.04 58.59 11.10
C MET A 1 -28.27 57.43 10.14
N ASN A 2 -27.41 56.44 10.23
CA ASN A 2 -27.48 55.13 9.56
C ASN A 2 -26.94 55.03 8.11
N GLY A 3 -25.66 54.89 8.03
CA GLY A 3 -24.96 54.22 6.93
C GLY A 3 -23.92 53.31 7.53
N HIS A 4 -24.12 51.98 7.46
CA HIS A 4 -23.12 50.93 7.60
C HIS A 4 -23.83 49.57 7.54
N THR A 5 -23.90 48.98 6.38
CA THR A 5 -23.97 47.51 6.25
C THR A 5 -24.10 47.11 4.76
N ILE A 6 -23.06 47.27 3.96
CA ILE A 6 -22.94 46.53 2.66
C ILE A 6 -21.43 46.50 2.34
N PHE A 7 -20.66 45.61 2.96
CA PHE A 7 -19.30 45.31 2.48
C PHE A 7 -18.77 43.92 2.89
N ALA A 8 -19.64 43.01 3.33
CA ALA A 8 -19.19 41.71 3.81
C ALA A 8 -19.56 40.53 2.87
N SER A 9 -20.34 40.74 1.82
CA SER A 9 -20.86 39.63 1.00
C SER A 9 -20.16 39.39 -0.36
N LEU A 10 -19.15 40.20 -0.72
CA LEU A 10 -18.54 40.09 -2.05
C LEU A 10 -17.19 39.34 -2.07
N ILE A 11 -16.62 38.96 -0.93
CA ILE A 11 -15.30 38.29 -0.88
C ILE A 11 -15.44 36.75 -0.86
N LEU A 12 -16.60 36.21 -0.48
CA LEU A 12 -16.79 34.75 -0.37
C LEU A 12 -17.10 34.05 -1.71
N SER A 13 -17.51 34.77 -2.74
CA SER A 13 -17.89 34.19 -4.04
C SER A 13 -16.74 34.04 -5.06
N LEU A 14 -15.56 34.63 -4.78
CA LEU A 14 -14.40 34.57 -5.69
C LEU A 14 -13.38 33.48 -5.34
N ILE A 15 -13.48 32.85 -4.16
CA ILE A 15 -12.53 31.80 -3.74
C ILE A 15 -13.03 30.40 -4.11
N ALA A 16 -14.34 30.18 -4.23
CA ALA A 16 -14.91 28.89 -4.55
C ALA A 16 -14.57 28.36 -5.97
N PRO A 17 -14.58 29.17 -7.05
CA PRO A 17 -14.27 28.64 -8.38
C PRO A 17 -12.77 28.32 -8.57
N ALA A 18 -11.85 29.03 -7.90
CA ALA A 18 -10.42 28.72 -8.02
C ALA A 18 -10.05 27.37 -7.39
N PHE A 19 -10.66 27.01 -6.27
CA PHE A 19 -10.41 25.72 -5.61
C PHE A 19 -10.94 24.53 -6.42
N SER A 20 -12.07 24.66 -7.09
CA SER A 20 -12.62 23.61 -7.95
C SER A 20 -11.81 23.40 -9.22
N ILE A 21 -11.29 24.46 -9.84
CA ILE A 21 -10.45 24.39 -11.05
C ILE A 21 -9.12 23.67 -10.76
N PHE A 22 -8.46 23.97 -9.64
CA PHE A 22 -7.23 23.28 -9.24
C PHE A 22 -7.43 21.80 -8.86
N ALA A 23 -8.57 21.45 -8.30
CA ALA A 23 -8.89 20.06 -7.97
C ALA A 23 -9.16 19.23 -9.23
N GLU A 24 -9.90 19.75 -10.19
CA GLU A 24 -10.15 19.11 -11.48
C GLU A 24 -8.87 18.90 -12.30
N ASP A 25 -7.95 19.87 -12.26
CA ASP A 25 -6.66 19.77 -12.95
C ASP A 25 -5.76 18.69 -12.31
N ASN A 26 -5.72 18.60 -10.99
CA ASN A 26 -5.00 17.57 -10.27
C ASN A 26 -5.50 16.16 -10.58
N ASP A 27 -6.82 15.97 -10.61
CA ASP A 27 -7.44 14.67 -10.92
C ASP A 27 -7.21 14.28 -12.39
N ALA A 28 -7.28 15.22 -13.32
CA ALA A 28 -7.00 15.00 -14.73
C ALA A 28 -5.55 14.55 -14.95
N PHE A 29 -4.58 15.17 -14.26
CA PHE A 29 -3.18 14.80 -14.31
C PHE A 29 -2.97 13.33 -13.87
N TRP A 30 -3.42 12.96 -12.68
CA TRP A 30 -3.23 11.60 -12.18
C TRP A 30 -4.02 10.56 -12.97
N LYS A 31 -5.19 10.91 -13.46
CA LYS A 31 -5.96 10.07 -14.38
C LYS A 31 -5.19 9.80 -15.67
N SER A 32 -4.50 10.80 -16.22
CA SER A 32 -3.62 10.63 -17.38
C SER A 32 -2.46 9.67 -17.08
N VAL A 33 -1.79 9.82 -15.94
CA VAL A 33 -0.69 8.93 -15.51
C VAL A 33 -1.18 7.48 -15.35
N TYR A 34 -2.33 7.28 -14.72
CA TYR A 34 -2.81 5.93 -14.42
C TYR A 34 -3.51 5.23 -15.59
N ASN A 35 -4.01 5.99 -16.57
CA ASN A 35 -4.59 5.46 -17.81
C ASN A 35 -3.56 5.34 -18.95
N ASP A 36 -2.27 5.39 -18.64
CA ASP A 36 -1.15 5.16 -19.57
C ASP A 36 -0.99 6.22 -20.66
N ASN A 37 -1.65 7.36 -20.49
CA ASN A 37 -1.54 8.48 -21.42
C ASN A 37 -0.36 9.40 -21.09
N HIS A 38 0.28 9.18 -19.92
CA HIS A 38 1.38 10.00 -19.44
C HIS A 38 2.42 9.17 -18.69
N VAL A 39 3.68 9.23 -19.11
CA VAL A 39 4.83 8.62 -18.44
C VAL A 39 5.60 9.73 -17.74
N LEU A 40 5.63 9.74 -16.41
CA LEU A 40 6.34 10.75 -15.62
C LEU A 40 7.82 10.78 -15.98
N GLN A 41 8.37 11.95 -16.20
CA GLN A 41 9.81 12.16 -16.37
C GLN A 41 10.40 12.61 -15.03
N ILE A 42 11.21 11.77 -14.39
CA ILE A 42 11.77 12.02 -13.06
C ILE A 42 13.29 12.13 -13.14
N GLU A 43 13.81 13.27 -12.74
CA GLU A 43 15.24 13.46 -12.52
C GLU A 43 15.52 13.59 -11.03
N MET A 44 16.48 12.81 -10.54
CA MET A 44 16.89 12.80 -9.13
C MET A 44 18.38 13.17 -9.04
N LYS A 45 18.71 14.19 -8.24
CA LYS A 45 20.08 14.55 -7.90
C LYS A 45 20.30 14.38 -6.40
N VAL A 46 21.31 13.60 -6.05
CA VAL A 46 21.58 13.16 -4.69
C VAL A 46 23.04 13.45 -4.36
N SER A 47 23.31 14.10 -3.22
CA SER A 47 24.68 14.25 -2.72
C SER A 47 25.24 12.89 -2.29
N ARG A 48 26.57 12.81 -2.21
CA ARG A 48 27.24 11.60 -1.71
C ARG A 48 26.78 11.23 -0.29
N GLU A 49 26.69 12.21 0.58
CA GLU A 49 26.23 12.05 1.97
C GLU A 49 24.78 11.53 2.03
N SER A 50 23.87 12.12 1.25
CA SER A 50 22.49 11.67 1.17
C SER A 50 22.38 10.24 0.66
N TRP A 51 23.18 9.86 -0.35
CA TRP A 51 23.19 8.50 -0.87
C TRP A 51 23.67 7.47 0.17
N GLU A 52 24.66 7.83 0.97
CA GLU A 52 25.16 7.02 2.07
C GLU A 52 24.14 6.90 3.21
N THR A 53 23.45 7.99 3.54
CA THR A 53 22.37 8.01 4.54
C THR A 53 21.22 7.07 4.17
N MET A 54 20.89 6.95 2.89
CA MET A 54 19.83 6.04 2.43
C MET A 54 20.21 4.56 2.49
N GLN A 55 21.51 4.21 2.66
CA GLN A 55 21.92 2.80 2.74
C GLN A 55 21.29 2.14 3.97
N PRO A 56 20.92 0.84 3.88
CA PRO A 56 20.31 0.15 5.00
C PRO A 56 21.26 0.11 6.18
N LYS A 57 20.77 0.53 7.32
CA LYS A 57 21.49 0.32 8.57
C LYS A 57 21.57 -1.18 8.83
N ARG A 58 22.76 -1.68 9.13
CA ARG A 58 22.92 -3.05 9.62
C ARG A 58 22.24 -3.12 10.98
N GLY A 59 20.99 -3.58 11.01
CA GLY A 59 20.28 -3.85 12.24
C GLY A 59 21.03 -4.94 13.03
N ASN A 60 21.20 -4.75 14.32
CA ASN A 60 21.58 -5.83 15.21
C ASN A 60 20.53 -6.94 15.06
N ASN A 61 20.99 -8.14 14.69
CA ASN A 61 20.18 -9.36 14.53
C ASN A 61 19.58 -9.78 15.88
N THR A 62 18.57 -9.10 16.36
CA THR A 62 17.71 -9.61 17.43
C THR A 62 16.63 -10.45 16.77
N ARG A 63 16.90 -11.74 16.65
CA ARG A 63 15.95 -12.75 16.18
C ARG A 63 14.78 -12.88 17.18
N GLY A 64 13.76 -12.06 17.03
CA GLY A 64 12.46 -12.29 17.63
C GLY A 64 11.64 -13.29 16.77
N ARG A 65 10.99 -14.26 17.39
CA ARG A 65 10.08 -15.16 16.68
C ARG A 65 8.97 -14.34 15.98
N GLY A 66 8.76 -14.56 14.69
CA GLY A 66 7.58 -14.08 13.95
C GLY A 66 7.72 -12.71 13.27
N ARG A 67 8.77 -11.93 13.50
CA ARG A 67 8.98 -10.66 12.81
C ARG A 67 9.88 -10.86 11.60
N LEU A 68 9.54 -10.24 10.45
CA LEU A 68 10.46 -10.06 9.33
C LEU A 68 11.56 -9.06 9.70
N ASP A 69 12.32 -9.36 10.75
CA ASP A 69 13.43 -8.52 11.27
C ASP A 69 14.59 -8.35 10.28
N SER A 70 14.38 -8.80 9.07
CA SER A 70 15.26 -8.52 7.95
C SER A 70 14.72 -7.40 7.05
N ALA A 71 13.62 -6.75 7.41
CA ALA A 71 13.15 -5.58 6.69
C ALA A 71 14.20 -4.48 6.79
N ASN A 72 14.83 -4.15 5.67
CA ASN A 72 15.77 -3.04 5.64
C ASN A 72 15.01 -1.76 6.03
N GLU A 73 15.42 -1.13 7.12
CA GLU A 73 15.00 0.22 7.44
C GLU A 73 15.83 1.19 6.61
N PHE A 74 15.16 2.05 5.85
CA PHE A 74 15.80 3.05 5.03
C PHE A 74 15.41 4.43 5.52
N ASP A 75 16.42 5.22 5.84
CA ASP A 75 16.22 6.62 6.20
C ASP A 75 15.91 7.47 4.97
N TYR A 76 15.10 8.49 5.15
CA TYR A 76 14.96 9.56 4.16
C TYR A 76 16.18 10.46 4.19
N ALA A 77 16.73 10.74 3.02
CA ALA A 77 17.72 11.77 2.81
C ALA A 77 17.18 12.84 1.86
N LYS A 78 17.82 14.02 1.87
CA LYS A 78 17.47 15.11 0.98
C LYS A 78 17.95 14.84 -0.44
N ALA A 79 17.10 15.18 -1.43
CA ALA A 79 17.43 15.12 -2.83
C ALA A 79 16.78 16.30 -3.58
N GLU A 80 17.41 16.75 -4.65
CA GLU A 80 16.75 17.60 -5.64
C GLU A 80 16.01 16.69 -6.61
N ILE A 81 14.70 16.85 -6.70
CA ILE A 81 13.86 16.04 -7.58
C ILE A 81 13.12 16.96 -8.54
N THR A 82 13.18 16.61 -9.82
CA THR A 82 12.37 17.26 -10.86
C THR A 82 11.43 16.22 -11.43
N ILE A 83 10.13 16.54 -11.51
CA ILE A 83 9.09 15.67 -12.08
C ILE A 83 8.33 16.47 -13.13
N ASP A 84 8.39 16.05 -14.40
CA ASP A 84 7.79 16.74 -15.54
C ASP A 84 8.15 18.24 -15.62
N GLY A 85 9.36 18.59 -15.20
CA GLY A 85 9.86 19.97 -15.15
C GLY A 85 9.55 20.72 -13.85
N GLU A 86 8.66 20.25 -13.01
CA GLU A 86 8.39 20.82 -11.68
C GLU A 86 9.50 20.43 -10.70
N GLN A 87 10.07 21.41 -10.00
CA GLN A 87 11.22 21.22 -9.11
C GLN A 87 10.79 21.09 -7.65
N PHE A 88 11.32 20.10 -6.97
CA PHE A 88 11.13 19.82 -5.54
C PHE A 88 12.48 19.84 -4.83
N PRO A 89 12.95 21.02 -4.40
CA PRO A 89 14.20 21.11 -3.65
C PRO A 89 14.04 20.43 -2.28
N ASP A 90 15.10 19.81 -1.79
CA ASP A 90 15.12 19.11 -0.51
C ASP A 90 13.94 18.11 -0.33
N ALA A 91 13.49 17.47 -1.40
CA ALA A 91 12.52 16.39 -1.30
C ALA A 91 13.12 15.20 -0.53
N GLY A 92 12.30 14.48 0.19
CA GLY A 92 12.69 13.24 0.83
C GLY A 92 12.81 12.11 -0.20
N LEU A 93 13.99 11.49 -0.28
CA LEU A 93 14.23 10.30 -1.06
C LEU A 93 14.72 9.17 -0.16
N ARG A 94 14.24 7.96 -0.35
CA ARG A 94 14.76 6.76 0.30
C ARG A 94 14.63 5.53 -0.59
N PHE A 95 15.36 4.49 -0.29
CA PHE A 95 15.08 3.17 -0.85
C PHE A 95 13.82 2.58 -0.21
N LYS A 96 13.26 1.55 -0.84
CA LYS A 96 12.12 0.79 -0.32
C LYS A 96 12.25 -0.70 -0.67
N GLY A 97 11.35 -1.50 -0.08
CA GLY A 97 11.30 -2.94 -0.31
C GLY A 97 12.46 -3.71 0.32
N ASN A 98 12.34 -5.01 0.35
CA ASN A 98 13.32 -5.91 0.95
C ASN A 98 14.00 -6.76 -0.14
N SER A 99 13.26 -7.71 -0.75
CA SER A 99 13.74 -8.55 -1.85
C SER A 99 14.15 -7.73 -3.07
N SER A 100 13.33 -6.77 -3.50
CA SER A 100 13.58 -5.88 -4.62
C SER A 100 14.86 -5.02 -4.44
N TYR A 101 15.11 -4.51 -3.23
CA TYR A 101 16.34 -3.80 -2.91
C TYR A 101 17.56 -4.75 -2.93
N ARG A 102 17.45 -5.92 -2.28
CA ARG A 102 18.57 -6.90 -2.22
C ARG A 102 18.95 -7.42 -3.60
N SER A 103 17.97 -7.73 -4.43
CA SER A 103 18.20 -8.23 -5.79
C SER A 103 18.84 -7.19 -6.70
N SER A 104 18.67 -5.91 -6.41
CA SER A 104 19.28 -4.81 -7.16
C SER A 104 20.61 -4.31 -6.59
N ARG A 105 21.30 -5.06 -5.70
CA ARG A 105 22.53 -4.59 -5.02
C ARG A 105 23.60 -4.04 -5.96
N ALA A 106 23.85 -4.71 -7.07
CA ALA A 106 24.86 -4.34 -8.06
C ALA A 106 24.40 -3.24 -9.02
N SER A 107 23.14 -2.78 -8.91
CA SER A 107 22.56 -1.81 -9.83
C SER A 107 22.21 -0.51 -9.09
N LEU A 108 22.28 0.62 -9.77
CA LEU A 108 21.71 1.89 -9.31
C LEU A 108 20.19 1.94 -9.47
N LYS A 109 19.59 1.04 -10.25
CA LYS A 109 18.14 0.92 -10.42
C LYS A 109 17.49 0.30 -9.18
N LYS A 110 17.50 1.05 -8.08
CA LYS A 110 16.89 0.68 -6.80
C LYS A 110 15.40 0.97 -6.82
N PRO A 111 14.58 0.29 -6.00
CA PRO A 111 13.23 0.76 -5.72
C PRO A 111 13.31 2.00 -4.81
N PHE A 112 12.59 3.07 -5.18
CA PHE A 112 12.63 4.35 -4.46
C PHE A 112 11.27 4.72 -3.89
N LYS A 113 11.30 5.54 -2.85
CA LYS A 113 10.16 6.30 -2.37
C LYS A 113 10.53 7.77 -2.28
N ILE A 114 9.73 8.60 -2.93
CA ILE A 114 9.81 10.06 -2.90
C ILE A 114 8.75 10.56 -1.91
N ASP A 115 9.09 11.55 -1.10
CA ASP A 115 8.17 12.34 -0.27
C ASP A 115 8.52 13.82 -0.43
N THR A 116 7.84 14.50 -1.32
CA THR A 116 8.10 15.91 -1.65
C THR A 116 7.89 16.83 -0.44
N ASN A 117 7.05 16.42 0.51
CA ASN A 117 6.68 17.20 1.68
C ASN A 117 7.52 16.86 2.94
N ARG A 118 8.57 16.05 2.81
CA ARG A 118 9.32 15.52 3.96
C ARG A 118 10.08 16.59 4.71
N PHE A 119 10.91 17.34 4.01
CA PHE A 119 11.80 18.34 4.58
C PHE A 119 11.29 19.79 4.35
N ILE A 120 10.63 20.04 3.22
CA ILE A 120 9.96 21.31 2.95
C ILE A 120 8.45 21.08 2.90
N LYS A 121 7.72 21.71 3.82
CA LYS A 121 6.26 21.55 3.90
C LYS A 121 5.54 22.30 2.79
N GLY A 122 4.45 21.72 2.30
CA GLY A 122 3.60 22.29 1.25
C GLY A 122 3.98 21.87 -0.17
N GLN A 123 5.12 21.23 -0.40
CA GLN A 123 5.48 20.72 -1.72
C GLN A 123 4.58 19.51 -2.10
N LYS A 124 3.87 19.63 -3.22
CA LYS A 124 2.93 18.61 -3.71
C LYS A 124 2.97 18.56 -5.22
N LEU A 125 3.14 17.39 -5.79
CA LEU A 125 2.93 17.14 -7.20
C LEU A 125 1.43 16.88 -7.44
N HIS A 126 0.74 17.83 -8.04
CA HIS A 126 -0.70 17.73 -8.32
C HIS A 126 -1.48 17.12 -7.13
N GLY A 127 -1.37 17.75 -5.95
CA GLY A 127 -2.06 17.36 -4.73
C GLY A 127 -1.45 16.19 -3.96
N ARG A 128 -0.51 15.42 -4.53
CA ARG A 128 0.14 14.27 -3.90
C ARG A 128 1.55 14.61 -3.39
N THR A 129 1.91 14.00 -2.27
CA THR A 129 3.24 14.21 -1.66
C THR A 129 4.15 12.99 -1.79
N LYS A 130 3.61 11.82 -2.06
CA LYS A 130 4.37 10.57 -2.04
C LYS A 130 4.22 9.79 -3.34
N LEU A 131 5.35 9.31 -3.87
CA LEU A 131 5.42 8.39 -4.99
C LEU A 131 6.23 7.15 -4.59
N ASN A 132 5.69 5.97 -4.91
CA ASN A 132 6.43 4.72 -4.80
C ASN A 132 6.88 4.30 -6.19
N LEU A 133 8.18 4.17 -6.37
CA LEU A 133 8.81 3.75 -7.62
C LEU A 133 9.32 2.32 -7.47
N SER A 134 8.58 1.37 -8.05
CA SER A 134 9.01 -0.03 -8.14
C SER A 134 9.98 -0.19 -9.30
N ASN A 135 11.11 -0.83 -9.04
CA ASN A 135 12.14 -1.07 -10.06
C ASN A 135 11.85 -2.27 -10.96
N ALA A 136 10.71 -2.93 -10.78
CA ALA A 136 10.26 -4.09 -11.55
C ALA A 136 11.36 -5.19 -11.66
N PHE A 137 12.04 -5.51 -10.56
CA PHE A 137 13.27 -6.32 -10.55
C PHE A 137 13.09 -7.76 -11.09
N LEU A 138 11.87 -8.31 -11.06
CA LEU A 138 11.51 -9.62 -11.62
C LEU A 138 10.54 -9.50 -12.81
N ASP A 139 10.45 -8.33 -13.43
CA ASP A 139 9.48 -8.06 -14.47
C ASP A 139 10.14 -7.33 -15.66
N PRO A 140 10.66 -8.08 -16.64
CA PRO A 140 11.28 -7.48 -17.81
C PRO A 140 10.29 -6.72 -18.71
N ALA A 141 8.99 -6.97 -18.57
CA ALA A 141 7.94 -6.30 -19.31
C ALA A 141 7.41 -5.04 -18.62
N TYR A 142 7.74 -4.81 -17.33
CA TYR A 142 7.24 -3.74 -16.49
C TYR A 142 5.70 -3.74 -16.29
N MET A 143 5.02 -4.83 -16.62
CA MET A 143 3.56 -4.94 -16.67
C MET A 143 2.95 -5.69 -15.47
N LYS A 144 3.77 -6.47 -14.75
CA LYS A 144 3.25 -7.41 -13.73
C LYS A 144 2.43 -6.75 -12.65
N GLU A 145 2.96 -5.71 -12.00
CA GLU A 145 2.25 -5.01 -10.93
C GLU A 145 0.99 -4.32 -11.45
N LYS A 146 1.04 -3.73 -12.67
CA LYS A 146 -0.12 -3.09 -13.28
C LYS A 146 -1.22 -4.10 -13.58
N LEU A 147 -0.90 -5.22 -14.19
CA LEU A 147 -1.87 -6.28 -14.50
C LEU A 147 -2.43 -6.90 -13.23
N ALA A 148 -1.59 -7.18 -12.23
CA ALA A 148 -2.04 -7.76 -10.98
C ALA A 148 -3.02 -6.82 -10.24
N TYR A 149 -2.69 -5.54 -10.07
CA TYR A 149 -3.64 -4.58 -9.48
C TYR A 149 -4.90 -4.39 -10.34
N GLY A 150 -4.79 -4.54 -11.67
CA GLY A 150 -5.94 -4.55 -12.58
C GLY A 150 -6.91 -5.70 -12.30
N VAL A 151 -6.40 -6.91 -12.08
CA VAL A 151 -7.21 -8.08 -11.73
C VAL A 151 -7.90 -7.90 -10.37
N TYR A 152 -7.17 -7.43 -9.36
CA TYR A 152 -7.77 -7.13 -8.05
C TYR A 152 -8.89 -6.08 -8.17
N ARG A 153 -8.70 -5.04 -8.97
CA ARG A 153 -9.74 -4.01 -9.23
C ARG A 153 -10.96 -4.60 -9.93
N ALA A 154 -10.74 -5.46 -10.92
CA ALA A 154 -11.84 -6.16 -11.61
C ALA A 154 -12.63 -7.09 -10.68
N ALA A 155 -11.99 -7.61 -9.62
CA ALA A 155 -12.64 -8.35 -8.55
C ALA A 155 -13.32 -7.46 -7.49
N GLY A 156 -13.44 -6.13 -7.73
CA GLY A 156 -14.11 -5.19 -6.83
C GLY A 156 -13.29 -4.73 -5.63
N LEU A 157 -11.98 -5.04 -5.56
CA LEU A 157 -11.18 -4.66 -4.41
C LEU A 157 -10.61 -3.24 -4.54
N PRO A 158 -10.57 -2.49 -3.43
CA PRO A 158 -9.79 -1.27 -3.35
C PRO A 158 -8.31 -1.57 -3.56
N THR A 159 -7.70 -0.96 -4.58
CA THR A 159 -6.30 -1.19 -4.94
C THR A 159 -5.62 0.11 -5.31
N PRO A 160 -4.30 0.24 -5.09
CA PRO A 160 -3.57 1.37 -5.62
C PRO A 160 -3.66 1.43 -7.14
N GLN A 161 -3.70 2.63 -7.68
CA GLN A 161 -3.51 2.87 -9.10
C GLN A 161 -2.04 2.73 -9.46
N THR A 162 -1.76 2.44 -10.74
CA THR A 162 -0.39 2.27 -11.24
C THR A 162 -0.18 3.01 -12.55
N GLY A 163 1.00 3.60 -12.70
CA GLY A 163 1.46 4.25 -13.92
C GLY A 163 2.93 3.96 -14.15
N TRP A 164 3.56 4.69 -15.06
CA TRP A 164 4.99 4.57 -15.31
C TRP A 164 5.74 5.89 -15.13
N ALA A 165 7.03 5.75 -14.81
CA ALA A 165 7.97 6.84 -14.80
C ALA A 165 9.26 6.43 -15.52
N ASN A 166 9.84 7.35 -16.29
CA ASN A 166 11.20 7.25 -16.78
C ASN A 166 12.11 8.03 -15.83
N VAL A 167 13.14 7.37 -15.30
CA VAL A 167 13.96 7.90 -14.21
C VAL A 167 15.39 8.10 -14.64
N VAL A 168 15.94 9.28 -14.35
CA VAL A 168 17.35 9.64 -14.49
C VAL A 168 17.91 9.95 -13.10
N LEU A 169 19.10 9.44 -12.79
CA LEU A 169 19.74 9.60 -11.50
C LEU A 169 21.14 10.20 -11.63
N SER A 170 21.40 11.23 -10.86
CA SER A 170 22.74 11.72 -10.55
C SER A 170 23.06 11.53 -9.08
N VAL A 171 24.21 10.94 -8.78
CA VAL A 171 24.74 10.81 -7.43
C VAL A 171 26.17 11.31 -7.44
N GLU A 172 26.46 12.29 -6.62
CA GLU A 172 27.78 12.93 -6.55
C GLU A 172 28.91 11.90 -6.39
N GLY A 173 29.87 11.96 -7.32
CA GLY A 173 31.03 11.05 -7.35
C GLY A 173 30.71 9.59 -7.70
N ILE A 174 29.46 9.24 -8.07
CA ILE A 174 29.05 7.86 -8.42
C ILE A 174 28.48 7.80 -9.83
N ALA A 175 27.54 8.69 -10.17
CA ALA A 175 26.85 8.69 -11.44
C ALA A 175 26.41 10.10 -11.84
N ASP A 176 26.54 10.44 -13.11
CA ASP A 176 26.03 11.68 -13.68
C ASP A 176 24.99 11.35 -14.74
N LYS A 177 23.78 11.91 -14.59
CA LYS A 177 22.63 11.76 -15.49
C LYS A 177 22.44 10.32 -16.01
N LYS A 178 22.61 9.35 -15.10
CA LYS A 178 22.48 7.92 -15.42
C LYS A 178 21.03 7.57 -15.71
N PRO A 179 20.66 7.18 -16.94
CA PRO A 179 19.32 6.65 -17.21
C PRO A 179 19.11 5.35 -16.44
N LEU A 180 18.08 5.29 -15.60
CA LEU A 180 17.64 4.07 -14.91
C LEU A 180 16.50 3.38 -15.67
N GLY A 181 15.87 4.09 -16.64
CA GLY A 181 14.77 3.60 -17.45
C GLY A 181 13.44 3.58 -16.69
N ILE A 182 12.57 2.66 -17.09
CA ILE A 182 11.18 2.63 -16.63
C ILE A 182 11.05 2.06 -15.22
N TYR A 183 10.19 2.72 -14.44
CA TYR A 183 9.71 2.29 -13.13
C TYR A 183 8.19 2.20 -13.15
N VAL A 184 7.63 1.28 -12.35
CA VAL A 184 6.21 1.29 -12.05
C VAL A 184 5.94 2.27 -10.92
N VAL A 185 5.10 3.27 -11.17
CA VAL A 185 4.60 4.20 -10.15
C VAL A 185 3.40 3.55 -9.46
N ILE A 186 3.46 3.39 -8.15
CA ILE A 186 2.38 2.79 -7.36
C ILE A 186 1.80 3.85 -6.44
N GLU A 187 0.49 4.05 -6.52
CA GLU A 187 -0.22 4.98 -5.66
C GLU A 187 0.02 4.69 -4.18
N GLN A 188 0.20 5.72 -3.37
CA GLN A 188 0.34 5.56 -1.93
C GLN A 188 -1.04 5.38 -1.29
N LEU A 189 -1.21 4.30 -0.52
CA LEU A 189 -2.34 4.14 0.37
C LEU A 189 -2.10 5.04 1.60
N ASP A 190 -2.74 6.20 1.63
CA ASP A 190 -2.65 7.21 2.67
C ASP A 190 -4.02 7.83 2.97
N GLU A 191 -4.05 8.85 3.83
CA GLU A 191 -5.30 9.53 4.22
C GLU A 191 -6.07 10.10 3.01
N ARG A 192 -5.33 10.60 2.00
CA ARG A 192 -5.94 11.08 0.76
C ARG A 192 -6.61 9.93 0.01
N TYR A 193 -5.91 8.80 -0.16
CA TYR A 193 -6.47 7.61 -0.81
C TYR A 193 -7.75 7.14 -0.13
N LEU A 194 -7.76 7.07 1.21
CA LEU A 194 -8.95 6.69 1.97
C LEU A 194 -10.11 7.64 1.70
N LYS A 195 -9.86 8.96 1.73
CA LYS A 195 -10.87 9.97 1.50
C LYS A 195 -11.44 9.93 0.08
N GLU A 196 -10.58 9.84 -0.94
CA GLU A 196 -10.98 9.91 -2.35
C GLU A 196 -11.62 8.62 -2.86
N ASN A 197 -11.14 7.46 -2.41
CA ASN A 197 -11.57 6.18 -2.98
C ASN A 197 -12.51 5.38 -2.06
N LEU A 198 -12.51 5.62 -0.76
CA LEU A 198 -13.19 4.77 0.21
C LEU A 198 -14.11 5.55 1.17
N GLN A 199 -14.29 6.86 0.94
CA GLN A 199 -15.06 7.76 1.80
C GLN A 199 -14.62 7.69 3.28
N GLY A 200 -13.35 7.32 3.50
CA GLY A 200 -12.75 7.16 4.83
C GLY A 200 -12.37 8.50 5.44
N ASP A 201 -12.52 8.58 6.75
CA ASP A 201 -12.03 9.69 7.58
C ASP A 201 -10.83 9.21 8.39
N SER A 202 -9.67 9.83 8.19
CA SER A 202 -8.43 9.47 8.89
C SER A 202 -8.51 9.61 10.43
N GLN A 203 -9.50 10.34 10.94
CA GLN A 203 -9.74 10.45 12.39
C GLN A 203 -10.46 9.22 12.96
N GLN A 204 -11.19 8.49 12.13
CA GLN A 204 -11.98 7.32 12.50
C GLN A 204 -11.43 6.03 11.87
N SER A 205 -10.83 6.13 10.69
CA SER A 205 -10.31 4.97 9.96
C SER A 205 -9.03 4.43 10.58
N ILE A 206 -8.86 3.12 10.47
CA ILE A 206 -7.59 2.43 10.72
C ILE A 206 -7.16 1.70 9.46
N LEU A 207 -5.95 2.00 9.02
CA LEU A 207 -5.24 1.25 7.99
C LEU A 207 -4.00 0.63 8.61
N THR A 208 -3.93 -0.69 8.67
CA THR A 208 -2.77 -1.40 9.18
C THR A 208 -2.05 -2.13 8.06
N LYS A 209 -0.74 -2.31 8.20
CA LYS A 209 0.08 -3.17 7.33
C LYS A 209 0.73 -4.24 8.19
N PRO A 210 0.13 -5.42 8.33
CA PRO A 210 0.75 -6.51 9.06
C PRO A 210 2.15 -6.85 8.51
N GLU A 211 3.12 -6.97 9.39
CA GLU A 211 4.52 -7.26 9.06
C GLU A 211 5.01 -8.55 9.73
N SER A 212 4.14 -9.24 10.48
CA SER A 212 4.40 -10.57 11.02
C SER A 212 4.16 -11.65 9.97
N LEU A 213 4.85 -12.76 10.10
CA LEU A 213 4.54 -14.00 9.36
C LEU A 213 3.49 -14.85 10.09
N ASP A 214 3.00 -14.38 11.23
CA ASP A 214 1.94 -15.02 11.99
C ASP A 214 0.58 -14.67 11.38
N ASP A 215 -0.41 -15.52 11.64
CA ASP A 215 -1.79 -15.26 11.20
C ASP A 215 -2.44 -14.13 12.01
N TRP A 216 -3.68 -13.82 11.74
CA TRP A 216 -4.44 -12.88 12.56
C TRP A 216 -4.76 -13.49 13.90
N GLU A 217 -4.12 -13.01 14.95
CA GLU A 217 -4.22 -13.54 16.29
C GLU A 217 -4.83 -12.54 17.27
N TYR A 218 -5.64 -13.03 18.18
CA TYR A 218 -6.08 -12.24 19.33
C TYR A 218 -5.00 -12.24 20.41
N LEU A 219 -4.40 -11.10 20.66
CA LEU A 219 -3.28 -10.93 21.59
C LEU A 219 -3.71 -10.34 22.94
N GLY A 220 -5.01 -10.37 23.25
CA GLY A 220 -5.56 -9.79 24.47
C GLY A 220 -6.08 -8.36 24.29
N LYS A 221 -6.37 -7.68 25.38
CA LYS A 221 -7.00 -6.35 25.38
C LYS A 221 -5.99 -5.18 25.37
N GLU A 222 -4.71 -5.50 25.48
CA GLU A 222 -3.66 -4.48 25.52
C GLU A 222 -3.19 -4.14 24.10
N LEU A 223 -3.33 -2.87 23.72
CA LEU A 223 -2.98 -2.41 22.38
C LEU A 223 -1.52 -2.64 22.01
N ASP A 224 -0.61 -2.53 22.98
CA ASP A 224 0.83 -2.68 22.75
C ASP A 224 1.18 -4.09 22.23
N ALA A 225 0.35 -5.08 22.49
CA ALA A 225 0.52 -6.43 21.93
C ALA A 225 0.31 -6.47 20.40
N TYR A 226 -0.42 -5.50 19.83
CA TYR A 226 -0.77 -5.45 18.41
C TYR A 226 0.22 -4.64 17.55
N GLN A 227 1.43 -4.37 18.02
CA GLN A 227 2.44 -3.61 17.26
C GLN A 227 2.80 -4.26 15.92
N GLN A 228 2.69 -5.59 15.81
CA GLN A 228 2.90 -6.35 14.58
C GLN A 228 1.93 -5.95 13.46
N TYR A 229 0.76 -5.40 13.78
CA TYR A 229 -0.21 -4.93 12.79
C TYR A 229 0.20 -3.60 12.15
N ASN A 230 1.20 -2.89 12.69
CA ASN A 230 1.84 -1.72 12.12
C ASN A 230 0.84 -0.70 11.56
N ILE A 231 0.17 0.03 12.44
CA ILE A 231 -0.85 1.02 12.10
C ILE A 231 -0.22 2.14 11.27
N LYS A 232 -0.68 2.35 10.05
CA LYS A 232 -0.22 3.39 9.12
C LYS A 232 -1.10 4.64 9.16
N ILE A 233 -2.40 4.48 9.40
CA ILE A 233 -3.37 5.56 9.55
C ILE A 233 -4.26 5.22 10.73
N GLY A 234 -4.62 6.25 11.48
CA GLY A 234 -5.48 6.15 12.65
C GLY A 234 -4.74 6.38 13.97
N LYS A 235 -5.53 6.57 15.01
CA LYS A 235 -5.03 6.76 16.36
C LYS A 235 -5.12 5.46 17.15
N THR A 236 -4.12 5.19 17.94
CA THR A 236 -3.96 3.95 18.69
C THR A 236 -4.97 3.74 19.82
N ASN A 237 -5.83 4.70 20.09
CA ASN A 237 -6.81 4.60 21.18
C ASN A 237 -8.21 5.05 20.75
N THR A 238 -8.72 4.41 19.69
CA THR A 238 -10.03 4.72 19.12
C THR A 238 -10.97 3.51 19.22
N PRO A 239 -12.29 3.72 19.17
CA PRO A 239 -13.25 2.61 19.08
C PRO A 239 -13.00 1.69 17.88
N THR A 240 -12.40 2.22 16.79
CA THR A 240 -12.10 1.41 15.59
C THR A 240 -10.98 0.40 15.84
N ILE A 241 -10.00 0.70 16.69
CA ILE A 241 -8.99 -0.29 17.05
C ILE A 241 -9.56 -1.35 17.99
N GLN A 242 -10.50 -0.97 18.86
CA GLN A 242 -11.23 -1.94 19.67
C GLN A 242 -12.03 -2.89 18.79
N ARG A 243 -12.65 -2.37 17.72
CA ARG A 243 -13.33 -3.19 16.71
C ARG A 243 -12.38 -4.19 16.04
N LEU A 244 -11.16 -3.79 15.69
CA LEU A 244 -10.15 -4.70 15.15
C LEU A 244 -9.83 -5.83 16.16
N MET A 245 -9.68 -5.50 17.44
CA MET A 245 -9.40 -6.48 18.49
C MET A 245 -10.58 -7.45 18.69
N GLU A 246 -11.83 -6.97 18.64
CA GLU A 246 -13.04 -7.79 18.69
C GLU A 246 -13.12 -8.76 17.51
N ILE A 247 -12.72 -8.32 16.31
CA ILE A 247 -12.64 -9.19 15.12
C ILE A 247 -11.64 -10.33 15.37
N MET A 248 -10.45 -9.99 15.87
CA MET A 248 -9.43 -11.00 16.17
C MET A 248 -9.91 -11.97 17.28
N GLU A 249 -10.61 -11.46 18.29
CA GLU A 249 -11.19 -12.28 19.35
C GLU A 249 -12.28 -13.22 18.82
N LEU A 250 -13.17 -12.73 17.95
CA LEU A 250 -14.20 -13.55 17.29
C LEU A 250 -13.55 -14.68 16.46
N ILE A 251 -12.54 -14.37 15.67
CA ILE A 251 -11.82 -15.36 14.86
C ILE A 251 -11.15 -16.41 15.75
N GLU A 252 -10.56 -15.98 16.87
CA GLU A 252 -9.73 -16.85 17.71
C GLU A 252 -10.53 -17.68 18.70
N LYS A 253 -11.57 -17.12 19.34
CA LYS A 253 -12.19 -17.71 20.54
C LYS A 253 -13.65 -18.11 20.40
N ALA A 254 -14.41 -17.52 19.45
CA ALA A 254 -15.83 -17.83 19.32
C ALA A 254 -16.05 -19.31 18.98
N SER A 255 -17.16 -19.88 19.43
CA SER A 255 -17.61 -21.19 18.93
C SER A 255 -17.89 -21.12 17.42
N ASP A 256 -17.95 -22.26 16.74
CA ASP A 256 -18.17 -22.29 15.29
C ASP A 256 -19.54 -21.71 14.93
N GLN A 257 -20.56 -21.98 15.74
CA GLN A 257 -21.88 -21.40 15.57
C GLN A 257 -21.87 -19.89 15.76
N GLU A 258 -21.25 -19.39 16.82
CA GLU A 258 -21.15 -17.94 17.08
C GLU A 258 -20.35 -17.23 15.99
N PHE A 259 -19.27 -17.84 15.51
CA PHE A 259 -18.49 -17.31 14.41
C PHE A 259 -19.33 -17.22 13.12
N ALA A 260 -20.01 -18.31 12.74
CA ALA A 260 -20.84 -18.35 11.54
C ALA A 260 -21.96 -17.29 11.57
N ASP A 261 -22.60 -17.12 12.73
CA ASP A 261 -23.69 -16.17 12.91
C ASP A 261 -23.24 -14.72 12.82
N LYS A 262 -22.03 -14.40 13.35
CA LYS A 262 -21.59 -13.03 13.54
C LYS A 262 -20.58 -12.52 12.52
N ILE A 263 -19.77 -13.37 11.90
CA ILE A 263 -18.60 -12.95 11.12
C ILE A 263 -18.94 -11.96 9.99
N GLN A 264 -20.10 -12.10 9.40
CA GLN A 264 -20.59 -11.20 8.34
C GLN A 264 -20.82 -9.76 8.81
N ASP A 265 -20.98 -9.52 10.10
CA ASP A 265 -21.14 -8.18 10.69
C ASP A 265 -19.78 -7.53 11.01
N TYR A 266 -18.71 -8.31 10.99
CA TYR A 266 -17.36 -7.92 11.35
C TYR A 266 -16.40 -7.85 10.18
N VAL A 267 -16.59 -8.71 9.17
CA VAL A 267 -15.70 -8.85 8.00
C VAL A 267 -16.51 -8.72 6.72
N ASP A 268 -15.98 -8.00 5.76
CA ASP A 268 -16.56 -7.89 4.42
C ASP A 268 -16.27 -9.18 3.64
N LEU A 269 -17.23 -10.08 3.64
CA LEU A 269 -17.08 -11.42 3.05
C LEU A 269 -16.89 -11.36 1.53
N GLU A 270 -17.52 -10.40 0.83
CA GLU A 270 -17.34 -10.21 -0.60
C GLU A 270 -15.91 -9.73 -0.91
N ASN A 271 -15.38 -8.81 -0.11
CA ASN A 271 -14.00 -8.37 -0.22
C ASN A 271 -13.01 -9.52 0.01
N ILE A 272 -13.23 -10.37 1.04
CA ILE A 272 -12.36 -11.53 1.29
C ILE A 272 -12.45 -12.54 0.15
N ALA A 273 -13.66 -12.86 -0.34
CA ALA A 273 -13.86 -13.80 -1.44
C ALA A 273 -13.18 -13.28 -2.73
N GLY A 274 -13.39 -12.01 -3.09
CA GLY A 274 -12.73 -11.38 -4.23
C GLY A 274 -11.21 -11.35 -4.10
N TYR A 275 -10.70 -11.06 -2.89
CA TYR A 275 -9.25 -11.10 -2.62
C TYR A 275 -8.68 -12.51 -2.84
N LEU A 276 -9.32 -13.54 -2.31
CA LEU A 276 -8.87 -14.93 -2.48
C LEU A 276 -8.92 -15.36 -3.95
N ALA A 277 -10.02 -15.07 -4.65
CA ALA A 277 -10.19 -15.42 -6.05
C ALA A 277 -9.12 -14.76 -6.94
N ALA A 278 -8.94 -13.44 -6.80
CA ALA A 278 -7.93 -12.70 -7.54
C ALA A 278 -6.50 -13.16 -7.22
N THR A 279 -6.20 -13.38 -5.93
CA THR A 279 -4.89 -13.84 -5.47
C THR A 279 -4.55 -15.23 -6.02
N SER A 280 -5.53 -16.14 -6.03
CA SER A 280 -5.38 -17.50 -6.59
C SER A 280 -5.19 -17.47 -8.09
N LEU A 281 -6.02 -16.70 -8.81
CA LEU A 281 -5.90 -16.53 -10.26
C LEU A 281 -4.54 -15.97 -10.67
N LEU A 282 -4.01 -15.04 -9.90
CA LEU A 282 -2.70 -14.44 -10.11
C LEU A 282 -1.55 -15.32 -9.64
N ALA A 283 -1.81 -16.44 -9.00
CA ALA A 283 -0.79 -17.24 -8.29
C ALA A 283 0.13 -16.32 -7.44
N ASN A 284 -0.47 -15.32 -6.77
CA ASN A 284 0.26 -14.36 -5.94
C ASN A 284 0.46 -14.92 -4.53
N ILE A 285 1.39 -15.86 -4.40
CA ILE A 285 1.62 -16.61 -3.16
C ILE A 285 2.38 -15.78 -2.13
N ASP A 286 3.11 -14.75 -2.54
CA ASP A 286 3.76 -13.79 -1.63
C ASP A 286 2.75 -12.79 -1.05
N SER A 287 1.71 -13.30 -0.40
CA SER A 287 0.56 -12.57 0.10
C SER A 287 -0.07 -13.28 1.30
N TYR A 288 -1.21 -12.82 1.79
CA TYR A 288 -1.91 -13.43 2.93
C TYR A 288 -2.15 -14.95 2.78
N ILE A 289 -2.37 -15.45 1.56
CA ILE A 289 -2.63 -16.88 1.36
C ILE A 289 -1.37 -17.75 1.49
N GLY A 290 -0.20 -17.21 1.20
CA GLY A 290 1.06 -17.94 1.30
C GLY A 290 1.86 -17.53 2.53
N MET A 291 2.47 -16.38 2.48
CA MET A 291 3.16 -15.75 3.62
C MET A 291 2.35 -14.53 4.06
N PRO A 292 1.86 -14.44 5.31
CA PRO A 292 0.85 -13.46 5.72
C PRO A 292 1.38 -12.03 5.84
N HIS A 293 1.88 -11.50 4.74
CA HIS A 293 2.30 -10.11 4.55
C HIS A 293 1.86 -9.61 3.16
N ASN A 294 2.30 -8.45 2.73
CA ASN A 294 1.96 -7.84 1.45
C ASN A 294 0.46 -7.58 1.26
N TYR A 295 -0.20 -7.12 2.32
CA TYR A 295 -1.57 -6.64 2.30
C TYR A 295 -1.77 -5.56 3.37
N TYR A 296 -2.89 -4.85 3.28
CA TYR A 296 -3.36 -3.96 4.33
C TYR A 296 -4.71 -4.45 4.86
N LEU A 297 -5.00 -4.12 6.13
CA LEU A 297 -6.32 -4.25 6.73
C LEU A 297 -6.91 -2.87 6.93
N LEU A 298 -8.17 -2.71 6.57
CA LEU A 298 -8.89 -1.43 6.65
C LEU A 298 -10.20 -1.59 7.43
N LEU A 299 -10.40 -0.67 8.36
CA LEU A 299 -11.69 -0.33 8.97
C LEU A 299 -11.89 1.18 8.83
N ASN A 300 -12.96 1.65 8.18
CA ASN A 300 -13.24 3.07 8.03
C ASN A 300 -13.79 3.72 9.30
N ASN A 301 -14.49 2.96 10.13
CA ASN A 301 -15.05 3.40 11.41
C ASN A 301 -15.33 2.18 12.30
N PRO A 302 -15.76 2.38 13.57
CA PRO A 302 -16.03 1.25 14.49
C PRO A 302 -17.18 0.31 14.09
N GLN A 303 -18.06 0.75 13.18
CA GLN A 303 -19.19 -0.04 12.68
C GLN A 303 -18.91 -0.68 11.32
N ASP A 304 -17.77 -0.35 10.69
CA ASP A 304 -17.41 -0.90 9.38
C ASP A 304 -16.98 -2.36 9.49
N LYS A 305 -16.98 -3.02 8.34
CA LYS A 305 -16.49 -4.39 8.16
C LYS A 305 -15.03 -4.36 7.74
N LEU A 306 -14.23 -5.25 8.30
CA LEU A 306 -12.83 -5.37 7.98
C LEU A 306 -12.66 -5.77 6.51
N LYS A 307 -11.84 -5.00 5.81
CA LYS A 307 -11.44 -5.25 4.41
C LYS A 307 -9.94 -5.56 4.32
N ILE A 308 -9.60 -6.43 3.39
CA ILE A 308 -8.23 -6.68 2.98
C ILE A 308 -7.94 -5.96 1.66
N LEU A 309 -6.81 -5.28 1.58
CA LEU A 309 -6.35 -4.59 0.37
C LEU A 309 -5.02 -5.20 -0.09
N PRO A 310 -4.87 -5.58 -1.37
CA PRO A 310 -3.61 -6.11 -1.88
C PRO A 310 -2.51 -5.05 -1.89
N TRP A 311 -1.29 -5.48 -1.63
CA TRP A 311 -0.09 -4.66 -1.67
C TRP A 311 1.12 -5.47 -2.12
N ASP A 312 2.09 -4.80 -2.77
CA ASP A 312 3.39 -5.38 -3.16
C ASP A 312 3.24 -6.67 -4.00
N VAL A 313 2.48 -6.57 -5.08
CA VAL A 313 2.07 -7.68 -5.94
C VAL A 313 3.11 -8.01 -7.04
N ASN A 314 4.35 -7.58 -6.87
CA ASN A 314 5.44 -7.73 -7.83
C ASN A 314 5.87 -9.19 -8.04
N GLU A 315 5.51 -10.09 -7.14
CA GLU A 315 5.78 -11.53 -7.24
C GLU A 315 4.54 -12.37 -7.64
N ALA A 316 3.51 -11.71 -8.19
CA ALA A 316 2.37 -12.38 -8.83
C ALA A 316 2.78 -13.21 -10.07
N PHE A 317 1.84 -13.96 -10.62
CA PHE A 317 2.00 -14.86 -11.78
C PHE A 317 2.98 -16.02 -11.52
N GLY A 318 2.96 -16.53 -10.28
CA GLY A 318 3.76 -17.69 -9.88
C GLY A 318 5.27 -17.44 -9.85
N THR A 319 5.71 -16.18 -9.68
CA THR A 319 7.15 -15.87 -9.66
C THR A 319 7.77 -15.92 -8.25
N PHE A 320 6.98 -16.11 -7.21
CA PHE A 320 7.46 -16.33 -5.84
C PHE A 320 7.88 -17.79 -5.63
N THR A 321 9.08 -18.14 -6.08
CA THR A 321 9.56 -19.54 -6.14
C THR A 321 9.99 -20.14 -4.81
N LEU A 322 9.81 -19.42 -3.68
CA LEU A 322 10.14 -19.95 -2.35
C LEU A 322 9.28 -21.18 -1.98
N LEU A 323 8.04 -21.25 -2.49
CA LEU A 323 7.08 -22.33 -2.21
C LEU A 323 6.98 -23.36 -3.34
N GLY A 324 7.79 -23.27 -4.38
CA GLY A 324 7.81 -24.21 -5.49
C GLY A 324 8.19 -23.56 -6.83
N PRO A 325 8.45 -24.36 -7.86
CA PRO A 325 8.75 -23.84 -9.19
C PRO A 325 7.49 -23.20 -9.82
N SER A 326 7.71 -22.23 -10.70
CA SER A 326 6.64 -21.44 -11.34
C SER A 326 5.58 -22.31 -12.02
N GLU A 327 5.97 -23.41 -12.67
CA GLU A 327 5.08 -24.34 -13.36
C GLU A 327 4.10 -25.06 -12.41
N GLN A 328 4.43 -25.15 -11.13
CA GLN A 328 3.53 -25.67 -10.09
C GLN A 328 2.69 -24.54 -9.50
N LEU A 329 3.27 -23.38 -9.27
CA LEU A 329 2.60 -22.25 -8.66
C LEU A 329 1.46 -21.70 -9.53
N VAL A 330 1.59 -21.72 -10.87
CA VAL A 330 0.50 -21.30 -11.78
C VAL A 330 -0.67 -22.31 -11.83
N LYS A 331 -0.52 -23.48 -11.23
CA LYS A 331 -1.57 -24.51 -11.06
C LYS A 331 -2.08 -24.56 -9.62
N TRP A 332 -2.02 -23.45 -8.91
CA TRP A 332 -2.38 -23.37 -7.51
C TRP A 332 -3.80 -23.84 -7.24
N GLU A 333 -3.98 -24.50 -6.10
CA GLU A 333 -5.28 -25.02 -5.68
C GLU A 333 -6.26 -23.86 -5.41
N ILE A 334 -7.37 -23.84 -6.14
CA ILE A 334 -8.37 -22.77 -6.03
C ILE A 334 -9.43 -23.03 -4.95
N ASN A 335 -9.68 -24.30 -4.58
CA ASN A 335 -10.70 -24.62 -3.57
C ASN A 335 -10.19 -24.42 -2.14
N ARG A 336 -8.88 -24.50 -1.94
CA ARG A 336 -8.19 -24.20 -0.70
C ARG A 336 -6.90 -23.43 -1.01
N PRO A 337 -7.01 -22.15 -1.37
CA PRO A 337 -5.90 -21.41 -1.97
C PRO A 337 -4.81 -20.96 -0.99
N TRP A 338 -4.87 -21.33 0.28
CA TRP A 338 -3.88 -20.89 1.28
C TRP A 338 -2.92 -22.01 1.69
N VAL A 339 -1.72 -21.60 2.08
CA VAL A 339 -0.66 -22.43 2.64
C VAL A 339 -0.67 -22.29 4.15
N ALA A 340 -0.30 -23.36 4.86
CA ALA A 340 -0.29 -23.42 6.31
C ALA A 340 -1.66 -23.07 6.93
N ARG A 341 -1.68 -22.82 8.22
CA ARG A 341 -2.92 -22.48 8.92
C ARG A 341 -3.29 -21.02 8.67
N ARG A 342 -4.55 -20.79 8.25
CA ARG A 342 -5.18 -19.46 8.13
C ARG A 342 -6.54 -19.55 8.80
N LYS A 343 -6.57 -19.25 10.08
CA LYS A 343 -7.74 -19.54 10.93
C LYS A 343 -9.01 -18.88 10.44
N LEU A 344 -8.94 -17.62 10.00
CA LEU A 344 -10.09 -16.95 9.39
C LEU A 344 -10.60 -17.74 8.17
N LEU A 345 -9.71 -18.09 7.24
CA LEU A 345 -10.09 -18.76 6.00
C LEU A 345 -10.62 -20.16 6.27
N GLU A 346 -9.98 -20.93 7.15
CA GLU A 346 -10.42 -22.26 7.55
C GLU A 346 -11.86 -22.20 8.08
N ARG A 347 -12.13 -21.29 9.02
CA ARG A 347 -13.47 -21.12 9.60
C ARG A 347 -14.50 -20.59 8.62
N LEU A 348 -14.13 -19.65 7.72
CA LEU A 348 -15.05 -19.15 6.69
C LEU A 348 -15.47 -20.27 5.73
N PHE A 349 -14.56 -21.14 5.31
CA PHE A 349 -14.88 -22.26 4.43
C PHE A 349 -15.69 -23.37 5.10
N GLU A 350 -15.78 -23.40 6.42
CA GLU A 350 -16.67 -24.30 7.18
C GLU A 350 -18.10 -23.74 7.34
N THR A 351 -18.32 -22.44 7.02
CA THR A 351 -19.68 -21.87 7.01
C THR A 351 -20.45 -22.30 5.75
N GLU A 352 -21.78 -22.25 5.79
CA GLU A 352 -22.60 -22.52 4.60
C GLU A 352 -22.50 -21.40 3.55
N GLN A 353 -22.40 -20.16 4.00
CA GLN A 353 -22.48 -18.97 3.15
C GLN A 353 -21.21 -18.71 2.35
N PHE A 354 -20.04 -18.76 2.96
CA PHE A 354 -18.80 -18.30 2.35
C PHE A 354 -18.33 -19.16 1.16
N PRO A 355 -18.38 -20.50 1.20
CA PRO A 355 -18.05 -21.32 0.04
C PRO A 355 -18.94 -21.06 -1.18
N GLN A 356 -20.22 -20.70 -0.95
CA GLN A 356 -21.13 -20.33 -2.04
C GLN A 356 -20.73 -19.00 -2.66
N LEU A 357 -20.42 -18.00 -1.83
CA LEU A 357 -19.96 -16.69 -2.25
C LEU A 357 -18.63 -16.77 -3.02
N TYR A 358 -17.70 -17.59 -2.58
CA TYR A 358 -16.38 -17.74 -3.20
C TYR A 358 -16.41 -18.43 -4.59
N ARG A 359 -17.43 -19.26 -4.86
CA ARG A 359 -17.57 -20.06 -6.09
C ARG A 359 -18.38 -19.38 -7.19
N ILE A 360 -19.01 -18.24 -6.92
CA ILE A 360 -19.73 -17.46 -7.92
C ILE A 360 -18.76 -16.69 -8.80
#